data_0d143c549f55710b0d00af5a29f765cc
#
_entry.id   0d143c549f55710b0d00af5a29f765cc
#
_cell.length_a   1.000
_cell.length_b   1.000
_cell.length_c   1.000
_cell.angle_alpha   90.00
_cell.angle_beta   90.00
_cell.angle_gamma   90.00
#
_symmetry.space_group_name_H-M   'P 1'
#
loop_
_entity.id
_entity.type
_entity.pdbx_description
1 polymer ?
#
loop_
_entity_poly.entity_id
_entity_poly.type
_entity_poly.pdbx_seq_one_letter_code
_entity_poly.pdbx_strand_id
1 'polypeptide(L)'
;QLKDWLNEKGIEVDSLAKAAVEELVENTQGDVAEMMKLRLAMSKTSVKKYEAMERSVCPDGRVHGLLQFYGANRTGRWAGRLVQIHNLPQNHMEDLELARSLVKEGRYDLVELLYDSTPDVLSELIRTAFVARPGCRFIVSDFSAIEARVMGYLAGEGWVMEEFRGAGKIYEQTASKMFHIPIGEITKGSPYRARGKVASLACQYGGAEGALISMGALNFVEEEELKGLVQSWRTANPHIVNYWYEIDGAVKAAVKERKMTKVGMVTVYYQSGMLKIALPSGRVLSYVRPRMTVNRFGSESVSYEGIGTNRKWTRIESYGAKFCENIVQATARDV
;
A
#
# COMPACT_ATOMS: atom_id res chain seq x y z
N GLN A 1 -13.94 19.23 21.59
CA GLN A 1 -15.40 19.06 21.46
C GLN A 1 -15.82 17.59 21.53
N LEU A 2 -15.51 16.73 20.49
CA LEU A 2 -15.98 15.33 20.52
C LEU A 2 -15.29 14.48 21.61
N LYS A 3 -13.99 14.69 21.86
CA LYS A 3 -13.29 14.06 22.99
C LYS A 3 -13.84 14.55 24.33
N ASP A 4 -14.12 15.84 24.45
CA ASP A 4 -14.66 16.42 25.66
C ASP A 4 -16.03 15.82 25.95
N TRP A 5 -16.89 15.71 24.94
CA TRP A 5 -18.19 15.05 25.04
C TRP A 5 -18.08 13.55 25.42
N LEU A 6 -17.11 12.81 24.88
CA LEU A 6 -16.85 11.42 25.29
C LEU A 6 -16.40 11.34 26.75
N ASN A 7 -15.55 12.26 27.20
CA ASN A 7 -15.12 12.34 28.58
C ASN A 7 -16.30 12.65 29.53
N GLU A 8 -17.23 13.52 29.13
CA GLU A 8 -18.48 13.79 29.89
C GLU A 8 -19.37 12.54 30.01
N LYS A 9 -19.28 11.62 29.01
CA LYS A 9 -19.95 10.30 29.05
C LYS A 9 -19.15 9.23 29.79
N GLY A 10 -17.99 9.58 30.37
CA GLY A 10 -17.12 8.66 31.12
C GLY A 10 -16.20 7.80 30.25
N ILE A 11 -15.99 8.19 28.99
CA ILE A 11 -15.17 7.45 28.03
C ILE A 11 -13.94 8.28 27.69
N GLU A 12 -12.77 7.84 28.16
CA GLU A 12 -11.48 8.42 27.79
C GLU A 12 -10.93 7.79 26.53
N VAL A 13 -10.50 8.64 25.57
CA VAL A 13 -9.90 8.19 24.31
C VAL A 13 -8.66 9.00 23.96
N ASP A 14 -7.59 8.30 23.68
CA ASP A 14 -6.34 8.93 23.22
C ASP A 14 -6.44 9.48 21.79
N SER A 15 -7.19 8.79 20.94
CA SER A 15 -7.32 9.09 19.54
C SER A 15 -8.75 8.93 19.04
N LEU A 16 -9.13 9.72 18.03
CA LEU A 16 -10.33 9.55 17.22
C LEU A 16 -9.99 9.11 15.79
N ALA A 17 -8.89 8.37 15.64
CA ALA A 17 -8.55 7.71 14.39
C ALA A 17 -9.55 6.58 14.08
N LYS A 18 -9.63 6.16 12.82
CA LYS A 18 -10.66 5.23 12.35
C LYS A 18 -10.77 3.98 13.22
N ALA A 19 -9.66 3.30 13.51
CA ALA A 19 -9.64 2.07 14.30
C ALA A 19 -10.20 2.29 15.73
N ALA A 20 -9.80 3.36 16.41
CA ALA A 20 -10.31 3.68 17.74
C ALA A 20 -11.81 4.01 17.74
N VAL A 21 -12.30 4.62 16.67
CA VAL A 21 -13.74 4.91 16.53
C VAL A 21 -14.52 3.64 16.20
N GLU A 22 -13.97 2.72 15.38
CA GLU A 22 -14.55 1.40 15.12
C GLU A 22 -14.66 0.58 16.42
N GLU A 23 -13.62 0.55 17.22
CA GLU A 23 -13.62 -0.09 18.55
C GLU A 23 -14.67 0.51 19.50
N LEU A 24 -14.84 1.83 19.50
CA LEU A 24 -15.89 2.48 20.28
C LEU A 24 -17.30 2.09 19.81
N VAL A 25 -17.53 1.95 18.51
CA VAL A 25 -18.82 1.50 17.97
C VAL A 25 -19.14 0.08 18.44
N GLU A 26 -18.15 -0.81 18.49
CA GLU A 26 -18.34 -2.20 18.91
C GLU A 26 -18.55 -2.33 20.43
N ASN A 27 -17.85 -1.53 21.21
CA ASN A 27 -17.82 -1.63 22.68
C ASN A 27 -18.78 -0.69 23.42
N THR A 28 -19.54 0.16 22.71
CA THR A 28 -20.49 1.08 23.34
C THR A 28 -21.90 0.91 22.77
N GLN A 29 -22.91 1.47 23.47
CA GLN A 29 -24.30 1.45 23.04
C GLN A 29 -24.94 2.86 23.19
N GLY A 30 -26.15 3.03 22.63
CA GLY A 30 -26.90 4.28 22.71
C GLY A 30 -26.24 5.44 21.98
N ASP A 31 -26.35 6.65 22.55
CA ASP A 31 -25.89 7.89 21.93
C ASP A 31 -24.43 7.87 21.50
N VAL A 32 -23.56 7.18 22.26
CA VAL A 32 -22.13 7.11 21.97
C VAL A 32 -21.88 6.28 20.73
N ALA A 33 -22.47 5.08 20.66
CA ALA A 33 -22.33 4.21 19.48
C ALA A 33 -22.90 4.89 18.22
N GLU A 34 -24.05 5.56 18.34
CA GLU A 34 -24.69 6.28 17.26
C GLU A 34 -23.82 7.46 16.76
N MET A 35 -23.32 8.28 17.68
CA MET A 35 -22.41 9.38 17.35
C MET A 35 -21.12 8.87 16.68
N MET A 36 -20.56 7.74 17.15
CA MET A 36 -19.37 7.16 16.55
C MET A 36 -19.65 6.57 15.15
N LYS A 37 -20.82 5.96 14.92
CA LYS A 37 -21.26 5.54 13.58
C LYS A 37 -21.40 6.73 12.64
N LEU A 38 -22.02 7.82 13.07
CA LEU A 38 -22.10 9.05 12.29
C LEU A 38 -20.71 9.62 11.98
N ARG A 39 -19.81 9.61 12.97
CA ARG A 39 -18.41 10.02 12.79
C ARG A 39 -17.70 9.19 11.73
N LEU A 40 -17.87 7.86 11.72
CA LEU A 40 -17.31 6.97 10.69
C LEU A 40 -17.89 7.31 9.32
N ALA A 41 -19.19 7.44 9.20
CA ALA A 41 -19.87 7.79 7.95
C ALA A 41 -19.36 9.11 7.37
N MET A 42 -19.26 10.17 8.20
CA MET A 42 -18.73 11.46 7.79
C MET A 42 -17.23 11.45 7.47
N SER A 43 -16.47 10.52 8.01
CA SER A 43 -15.02 10.39 7.77
C SER A 43 -14.67 9.73 6.43
N LYS A 44 -15.63 9.17 5.71
CA LYS A 44 -15.41 8.51 4.40
C LYS A 44 -14.84 9.50 3.38
N THR A 45 -13.53 9.42 3.19
CA THR A 45 -12.80 10.30 2.27
C THR A 45 -13.15 10.05 0.81
N SER A 46 -13.71 8.87 0.49
CA SER A 46 -14.15 8.53 -0.87
C SER A 46 -15.28 9.46 -1.36
N VAL A 47 -16.24 9.81 -0.50
CA VAL A 47 -17.35 10.73 -0.85
C VAL A 47 -16.84 12.14 -1.19
N LYS A 48 -15.80 12.63 -0.51
CA LYS A 48 -15.15 13.92 -0.83
C LYS A 48 -14.53 13.98 -2.23
N LYS A 49 -14.39 12.84 -2.89
CA LYS A 49 -13.92 12.79 -4.28
C LYS A 49 -14.91 13.38 -5.28
N TYR A 50 -16.21 13.32 -5.00
CA TYR A 50 -17.22 13.97 -5.83
C TYR A 50 -17.03 15.49 -5.83
N GLU A 51 -16.81 16.11 -4.66
CA GLU A 51 -16.48 17.53 -4.58
C GLU A 51 -15.18 17.86 -5.33
N ALA A 52 -14.17 16.98 -5.21
CA ALA A 52 -12.91 17.16 -5.94
C ALA A 52 -13.11 17.06 -7.47
N MET A 53 -13.98 16.17 -7.93
CA MET A 53 -14.36 16.08 -9.35
C MET A 53 -15.04 17.36 -9.81
N GLU A 54 -16.08 17.80 -9.10
CA GLU A 54 -16.85 19.01 -9.43
C GLU A 54 -15.95 20.25 -9.54
N ARG A 55 -15.07 20.46 -8.53
CA ARG A 55 -14.11 21.59 -8.53
C ARG A 55 -13.05 21.50 -9.61
N SER A 56 -12.83 20.32 -10.19
CA SER A 56 -11.78 20.07 -11.17
C SER A 56 -12.30 20.05 -12.60
N VAL A 57 -13.63 20.13 -12.82
CA VAL A 57 -14.21 20.16 -14.16
C VAL A 57 -13.79 21.44 -14.87
N CYS A 58 -13.24 21.28 -16.06
CA CYS A 58 -12.85 22.38 -16.93
C CYS A 58 -14.01 22.82 -17.83
N PRO A 59 -13.92 23.97 -18.53
CA PRO A 59 -14.99 24.49 -19.40
C PRO A 59 -15.43 23.52 -20.51
N ASP A 60 -14.59 22.56 -20.88
CA ASP A 60 -14.91 21.51 -21.86
C ASP A 60 -15.67 20.32 -21.26
N GLY A 61 -16.10 20.40 -20.00
CA GLY A 61 -16.78 19.34 -19.26
C GLY A 61 -15.90 18.18 -18.83
N ARG A 62 -14.56 18.34 -18.86
CA ARG A 62 -13.59 17.30 -18.54
C ARG A 62 -12.72 17.67 -17.35
N VAL A 63 -12.11 16.66 -16.76
CA VAL A 63 -11.08 16.83 -15.73
C VAL A 63 -9.72 16.53 -16.33
N HIS A 64 -8.80 17.49 -16.25
CA HIS A 64 -7.43 17.40 -16.75
C HIS A 64 -6.41 17.35 -15.61
N GLY A 65 -5.18 16.91 -15.90
CA GLY A 65 -4.08 16.93 -14.93
C GLY A 65 -4.21 15.95 -13.76
N LEU A 66 -4.94 14.85 -13.93
CA LEU A 66 -5.19 13.84 -12.88
C LEU A 66 -3.95 13.03 -12.50
N LEU A 67 -2.92 13.03 -13.34
CA LEU A 67 -1.69 12.26 -13.13
C LEU A 67 -0.48 13.16 -13.29
N GLN A 68 0.50 13.02 -12.40
CA GLN A 68 1.78 13.67 -12.48
C GLN A 68 2.87 12.65 -12.82
N PHE A 69 3.56 12.88 -13.94
CA PHE A 69 4.76 12.13 -14.29
C PHE A 69 5.84 12.37 -13.23
N TYR A 70 6.53 11.31 -12.84
CA TYR A 70 7.58 11.34 -11.81
C TYR A 70 7.12 11.98 -10.49
N GLY A 71 5.85 11.79 -10.12
CA GLY A 71 5.24 12.44 -8.96
C GLY A 71 5.70 11.90 -7.61
N ALA A 72 6.18 10.65 -7.58
CA ALA A 72 6.83 10.03 -6.42
C ALA A 72 8.34 10.27 -6.50
N ASN A 73 8.84 11.25 -5.76
CA ASN A 73 10.19 11.80 -5.88
C ASN A 73 11.33 10.77 -5.80
N ARG A 74 11.17 9.67 -5.05
CA ARG A 74 12.21 8.66 -4.88
C ARG A 74 12.26 7.65 -5.99
N THR A 75 11.11 7.12 -6.33
CA THR A 75 10.98 5.97 -7.24
C THR A 75 10.64 6.37 -8.67
N GLY A 76 10.16 7.59 -8.86
CA GLY A 76 9.72 8.11 -10.16
C GLY A 76 8.36 7.57 -10.59
N ARG A 77 7.60 6.88 -9.72
CA ARG A 77 6.23 6.44 -10.02
C ARG A 77 5.33 7.63 -10.34
N TRP A 78 4.35 7.40 -11.19
CA TRP A 78 3.26 8.35 -11.40
C TRP A 78 2.53 8.62 -10.08
N ALA A 79 2.16 9.84 -9.83
CA ALA A 79 1.35 10.22 -8.67
C ALA A 79 0.01 10.80 -9.13
N GLY A 80 -1.06 10.42 -8.44
CA GLY A 80 -2.36 11.02 -8.64
C GLY A 80 -2.41 12.45 -8.13
N ARG A 81 -3.17 13.27 -8.85
CA ARG A 81 -3.48 14.65 -8.48
C ARG A 81 -4.99 14.83 -8.45
N LEU A 82 -5.44 15.90 -7.83
CA LEU A 82 -6.86 16.26 -7.73
C LEU A 82 -7.70 15.09 -7.17
N VAL A 83 -8.37 14.36 -8.01
CA VAL A 83 -9.23 13.24 -7.64
C VAL A 83 -8.45 12.00 -7.19
N GLN A 84 -7.19 11.84 -7.63
CA GLN A 84 -6.35 10.65 -7.35
C GLN A 84 -7.02 9.35 -7.80
N ILE A 85 -7.29 9.23 -9.07
CA ILE A 85 -8.09 8.15 -9.69
C ILE A 85 -7.59 6.74 -9.39
N HIS A 86 -6.27 6.55 -9.19
CA HIS A 86 -5.67 5.25 -8.85
C HIS A 86 -5.95 4.78 -7.40
N ASN A 87 -6.44 5.68 -6.53
CA ASN A 87 -6.77 5.40 -5.13
C ASN A 87 -8.29 5.35 -4.88
N LEU A 88 -9.10 5.23 -5.94
CA LEU A 88 -10.53 5.09 -5.78
C LEU A 88 -10.90 3.67 -5.33
N PRO A 89 -11.94 3.50 -4.49
CA PRO A 89 -12.43 2.19 -4.10
C PRO A 89 -12.76 1.31 -5.30
N GLN A 90 -12.64 0.00 -5.15
CA GLN A 90 -13.20 -0.95 -6.11
C GLN A 90 -14.70 -1.10 -5.90
N ASN A 91 -15.42 -1.43 -6.96
CA ASN A 91 -16.83 -1.73 -6.90
C ASN A 91 -17.01 -3.21 -6.51
N HIS A 92 -17.82 -3.47 -5.51
CA HIS A 92 -18.17 -4.81 -5.05
C HIS A 92 -19.68 -5.07 -5.12
N MET A 93 -20.48 -4.03 -5.42
CA MET A 93 -21.92 -4.06 -5.53
C MET A 93 -22.36 -4.78 -6.82
N GLU A 94 -23.24 -5.77 -6.70
CA GLU A 94 -23.71 -6.56 -7.84
C GLU A 94 -24.69 -5.78 -8.74
N ASP A 95 -25.55 -4.95 -8.14
CA ASP A 95 -26.58 -4.17 -8.82
C ASP A 95 -26.24 -2.67 -8.98
N LEU A 96 -25.03 -2.41 -9.39
CA LEU A 96 -24.44 -1.05 -9.52
C LEU A 96 -25.30 -0.10 -10.38
N GLU A 97 -25.98 -0.62 -11.42
CA GLU A 97 -26.85 0.16 -12.30
C GLU A 97 -28.10 0.67 -11.57
N LEU A 98 -28.73 -0.18 -10.74
CA LEU A 98 -29.89 0.22 -9.95
C LEU A 98 -29.50 1.30 -8.94
N ALA A 99 -28.42 1.07 -8.20
CA ALA A 99 -27.92 2.04 -7.21
C ALA A 99 -27.60 3.39 -7.87
N ARG A 100 -26.99 3.38 -9.06
CA ARG A 100 -26.70 4.59 -9.82
C ARG A 100 -27.96 5.32 -10.29
N SER A 101 -28.99 4.61 -10.75
CA SER A 101 -30.28 5.20 -11.13
C SER A 101 -30.93 5.90 -9.94
N LEU A 102 -31.03 5.21 -8.81
CA LEU A 102 -31.66 5.76 -7.59
C LEU A 102 -30.94 7.04 -7.12
N VAL A 103 -29.60 7.03 -7.12
CA VAL A 103 -28.81 8.23 -6.76
C VAL A 103 -29.03 9.37 -7.75
N LYS A 104 -29.09 9.09 -9.07
CA LYS A 104 -29.37 10.11 -10.09
C LYS A 104 -30.76 10.72 -9.97
N GLU A 105 -31.73 9.92 -9.56
CA GLU A 105 -33.12 10.33 -9.36
C GLU A 105 -33.35 11.02 -8.00
N GLY A 106 -32.32 11.05 -7.14
CA GLY A 106 -32.40 11.61 -5.79
C GLY A 106 -33.24 10.77 -4.83
N ARG A 107 -33.45 9.47 -5.14
CA ARG A 107 -34.24 8.54 -4.35
C ARG A 107 -33.42 7.95 -3.20
N TYR A 108 -32.89 8.80 -2.34
CA TYR A 108 -32.08 8.39 -1.19
C TYR A 108 -32.87 7.55 -0.17
N ASP A 109 -34.17 7.75 -0.09
CA ASP A 109 -35.10 6.91 0.67
C ASP A 109 -35.00 5.44 0.27
N LEU A 110 -34.95 5.16 -1.01
CA LEU A 110 -34.81 3.81 -1.54
C LEU A 110 -33.37 3.30 -1.44
N VAL A 111 -32.38 4.19 -1.55
CA VAL A 111 -30.98 3.80 -1.34
C VAL A 111 -30.77 3.29 0.07
N GLU A 112 -31.27 3.99 1.08
CA GLU A 112 -31.16 3.59 2.48
C GLU A 112 -31.95 2.31 2.79
N LEU A 113 -33.13 2.14 2.14
CA LEU A 113 -33.95 0.93 2.30
C LEU A 113 -33.27 -0.32 1.72
N LEU A 114 -32.57 -0.20 0.58
CA LEU A 114 -31.99 -1.33 -0.14
C LEU A 114 -30.54 -1.65 0.24
N TYR A 115 -29.77 -0.64 0.71
CA TYR A 115 -28.32 -0.73 0.89
C TYR A 115 -27.82 -0.28 2.26
N ASP A 116 -28.70 0.03 3.19
CA ASP A 116 -28.42 0.42 4.58
C ASP A 116 -27.60 1.71 4.76
N SER A 117 -26.79 2.12 3.78
CA SER A 117 -25.84 3.23 3.94
C SER A 117 -25.62 3.99 2.61
N THR A 118 -26.20 5.16 2.50
CA THR A 118 -25.96 6.09 1.36
C THR A 118 -24.46 6.41 1.16
N PRO A 119 -23.63 6.70 2.20
CA PRO A 119 -22.20 6.92 1.99
C PRO A 119 -21.45 5.72 1.42
N ASP A 120 -21.88 4.48 1.72
CA ASP A 120 -21.27 3.28 1.15
C ASP A 120 -21.61 3.14 -0.32
N VAL A 121 -22.87 3.31 -0.68
CA VAL A 121 -23.31 3.32 -2.09
C VAL A 121 -22.58 4.39 -2.88
N LEU A 122 -22.46 5.62 -2.37
CA LEU A 122 -21.70 6.67 -3.03
C LEU A 122 -20.22 6.31 -3.20
N SER A 123 -19.61 5.63 -2.23
CA SER A 123 -18.23 5.13 -2.34
C SER A 123 -18.09 4.08 -3.44
N GLU A 124 -19.03 3.16 -3.55
CA GLU A 124 -19.07 2.13 -4.60
C GLU A 124 -19.29 2.74 -6.00
N LEU A 125 -20.13 3.78 -6.11
CA LEU A 125 -20.45 4.43 -7.37
C LEU A 125 -19.37 5.35 -7.93
N ILE A 126 -18.36 5.72 -7.14
CA ILE A 126 -17.41 6.79 -7.49
C ILE A 126 -16.69 6.57 -8.84
N ARG A 127 -16.36 5.32 -9.18
CA ARG A 127 -15.73 4.98 -10.47
C ARG A 127 -16.66 5.17 -11.65
N THR A 128 -17.96 5.05 -11.44
CA THR A 128 -18.97 5.21 -12.51
C THR A 128 -19.14 6.67 -12.95
N ALA A 129 -18.59 7.63 -12.21
CA ALA A 129 -18.56 9.04 -12.59
C ALA A 129 -17.61 9.32 -13.79
N PHE A 130 -16.67 8.41 -14.07
CA PHE A 130 -15.78 8.56 -15.21
C PHE A 130 -16.41 8.01 -16.47
N VAL A 131 -16.64 8.87 -17.45
CA VAL A 131 -17.25 8.54 -18.72
C VAL A 131 -16.29 8.85 -19.85
N ALA A 132 -16.15 7.92 -20.80
CA ALA A 132 -15.35 8.16 -21.99
C ALA A 132 -16.04 9.20 -22.91
N ARG A 133 -15.25 9.91 -23.70
CA ARG A 133 -15.78 10.82 -24.73
C ARG A 133 -16.71 10.06 -25.70
N PRO A 134 -17.77 10.66 -26.24
CA PRO A 134 -18.60 10.05 -27.26
C PRO A 134 -17.74 9.43 -28.39
N GLY A 135 -18.07 8.20 -28.78
CA GLY A 135 -17.32 7.45 -29.79
C GLY A 135 -16.00 6.85 -29.28
N CYS A 136 -15.66 6.98 -27.98
CA CYS A 136 -14.47 6.42 -27.34
C CYS A 136 -14.85 5.49 -26.19
N ARG A 137 -13.88 4.67 -25.77
CA ARG A 137 -13.98 3.82 -24.56
C ARG A 137 -12.70 3.90 -23.76
N PHE A 138 -12.78 3.65 -22.48
CA PHE A 138 -11.58 3.39 -21.66
C PHE A 138 -11.06 1.98 -21.93
N ILE A 139 -9.75 1.87 -22.07
CA ILE A 139 -9.03 0.61 -22.00
C ILE A 139 -8.26 0.65 -20.69
N VAL A 140 -8.65 -0.21 -19.75
CA VAL A 140 -8.06 -0.26 -18.41
C VAL A 140 -7.30 -1.56 -18.26
N SER A 141 -6.01 -1.45 -17.95
CA SER A 141 -5.12 -2.59 -17.78
C SER A 141 -4.13 -2.28 -16.65
N ASP A 142 -3.79 -3.30 -15.87
CA ASP A 142 -2.80 -3.22 -14.79
C ASP A 142 -1.93 -4.47 -14.78
N PHE A 143 -0.66 -4.30 -14.40
CA PHE A 143 0.25 -5.41 -14.21
C PHE A 143 -0.07 -6.14 -12.91
N SER A 144 -0.52 -7.38 -13.00
CA SER A 144 -0.79 -8.22 -11.84
C SER A 144 0.48 -8.42 -11.00
N ALA A 145 0.47 -7.93 -9.75
CA ALA A 145 1.52 -8.10 -8.76
C ALA A 145 2.93 -7.71 -9.27
N ILE A 146 3.06 -6.60 -10.00
CA ILE A 146 4.32 -6.21 -10.65
C ILE A 146 5.49 -6.08 -9.67
N GLU A 147 5.26 -5.56 -8.48
CA GLU A 147 6.31 -5.42 -7.46
C GLU A 147 6.81 -6.79 -6.97
N ALA A 148 5.93 -7.78 -6.82
CA ALA A 148 6.34 -9.14 -6.45
C ALA A 148 7.14 -9.82 -7.58
N ARG A 149 6.76 -9.61 -8.85
CA ARG A 149 7.51 -10.08 -10.01
C ARG A 149 8.91 -9.48 -10.06
N VAL A 150 9.02 -8.18 -9.92
CA VAL A 150 10.29 -7.47 -9.94
C VAL A 150 11.17 -7.85 -8.74
N MET A 151 10.58 -7.99 -7.54
CA MET A 151 11.33 -8.45 -6.36
C MET A 151 11.88 -9.86 -6.57
N GLY A 152 11.05 -10.81 -7.00
CA GLY A 152 11.49 -12.18 -7.28
C GLY A 152 12.59 -12.23 -8.34
N TYR A 153 12.47 -11.42 -9.39
CA TYR A 153 13.48 -11.33 -10.46
C TYR A 153 14.81 -10.75 -9.95
N LEU A 154 14.80 -9.63 -9.26
CA LEU A 154 16.02 -8.97 -8.77
C LEU A 154 16.72 -9.77 -7.68
N ALA A 155 15.98 -10.44 -6.81
CA ALA A 155 16.50 -11.29 -5.76
C ALA A 155 16.91 -12.70 -6.26
N GLY A 156 16.47 -13.11 -7.44
CA GLY A 156 16.67 -14.46 -7.94
C GLY A 156 15.84 -15.52 -7.19
N GLU A 157 14.65 -15.16 -6.70
CA GLU A 157 13.74 -16.08 -6.02
C GLU A 157 13.04 -16.99 -7.03
N GLY A 158 13.63 -18.16 -7.28
CA GLY A 158 13.28 -19.06 -8.40
C GLY A 158 11.81 -19.46 -8.41
N TRP A 159 11.26 -19.86 -7.27
CA TRP A 159 9.87 -20.30 -7.19
C TRP A 159 8.86 -19.18 -7.51
N VAL A 160 9.18 -17.93 -7.16
CA VAL A 160 8.35 -16.76 -7.51
C VAL A 160 8.33 -16.57 -9.01
N MET A 161 9.49 -16.69 -9.65
CA MET A 161 9.61 -16.57 -11.10
C MET A 161 8.87 -17.67 -11.86
N GLU A 162 8.93 -18.90 -11.36
CA GLU A 162 8.21 -20.04 -11.93
C GLU A 162 6.69 -19.87 -11.81
N GLU A 163 6.21 -19.46 -10.63
CA GLU A 163 4.78 -19.22 -10.41
C GLU A 163 4.23 -18.16 -11.38
N PHE A 164 4.98 -17.09 -11.63
CA PHE A 164 4.57 -16.06 -12.58
C PHE A 164 4.72 -16.43 -14.06
N ARG A 165 5.47 -17.47 -14.39
CA ARG A 165 5.45 -18.09 -15.75
C ARG A 165 4.25 -19.01 -15.94
N GLY A 166 3.70 -19.51 -14.85
CA GLY A 166 2.55 -20.40 -14.82
C GLY A 166 1.22 -19.69 -14.50
N ALA A 167 0.56 -20.17 -13.47
CA ALA A 167 -0.80 -19.73 -13.09
C ALA A 167 -0.86 -18.34 -12.43
N GLY A 168 0.25 -17.81 -11.91
CA GLY A 168 0.31 -16.52 -11.23
C GLY A 168 -0.41 -16.49 -9.88
N LYS A 169 -0.64 -17.66 -9.25
CA LYS A 169 -1.32 -17.80 -7.96
C LYS A 169 -0.36 -17.53 -6.79
N ILE A 170 0.25 -16.37 -6.78
CA ILE A 170 1.34 -16.04 -5.86
C ILE A 170 0.96 -16.18 -4.38
N TYR A 171 -0.27 -15.84 -3.99
CA TYR A 171 -0.70 -15.93 -2.60
C TYR A 171 -0.96 -17.37 -2.15
N GLU A 172 -1.53 -18.19 -3.02
CA GLU A 172 -1.74 -19.62 -2.81
C GLU A 172 -0.38 -20.33 -2.73
N GLN A 173 0.53 -20.01 -3.63
CA GLN A 173 1.87 -20.59 -3.64
C GLN A 173 2.69 -20.16 -2.42
N THR A 174 2.60 -18.89 -2.01
CA THR A 174 3.21 -18.41 -0.77
C THR A 174 2.70 -19.21 0.43
N ALA A 175 1.38 -19.37 0.54
CA ALA A 175 0.78 -20.15 1.63
C ALA A 175 1.22 -21.63 1.59
N SER A 176 1.26 -22.23 0.40
CA SER A 176 1.76 -23.59 0.21
C SER A 176 3.17 -23.75 0.76
N LYS A 177 4.08 -22.84 0.43
CA LYS A 177 5.46 -22.87 0.92
C LYS A 177 5.61 -22.57 2.40
N MET A 178 4.81 -21.64 2.93
CA MET A 178 4.84 -21.27 4.36
C MET A 178 4.34 -22.38 5.29
N PHE A 179 3.29 -23.09 4.86
CA PHE A 179 2.57 -24.05 5.70
C PHE A 179 2.77 -25.49 5.26
N HIS A 180 3.54 -25.74 4.20
CA HIS A 180 3.79 -27.07 3.61
C HIS A 180 2.50 -27.82 3.23
N ILE A 181 1.50 -27.08 2.70
CA ILE A 181 0.22 -27.61 2.24
C ILE A 181 0.23 -27.62 0.71
N PRO A 182 -0.23 -28.71 0.06
CA PRO A 182 -0.36 -28.75 -1.40
C PRO A 182 -1.17 -27.57 -1.94
N ILE A 183 -0.70 -26.91 -2.99
CA ILE A 183 -1.36 -25.72 -3.56
C ILE A 183 -2.80 -26.01 -4.00
N GLY A 184 -3.09 -27.24 -4.44
CA GLY A 184 -4.43 -27.67 -4.83
C GLY A 184 -5.48 -27.65 -3.71
N GLU A 185 -5.03 -27.67 -2.46
CA GLU A 185 -5.90 -27.60 -1.28
C GLU A 185 -6.18 -26.15 -0.85
N ILE A 186 -5.45 -25.16 -1.41
CA ILE A 186 -5.57 -23.75 -1.05
C ILE A 186 -6.49 -23.03 -2.03
N THR A 187 -7.77 -22.96 -1.69
CA THR A 187 -8.79 -22.28 -2.49
C THR A 187 -8.86 -20.77 -2.21
N LYS A 188 -9.59 -20.01 -3.05
CA LYS A 188 -9.75 -18.56 -2.93
C LYS A 188 -10.31 -18.12 -1.56
N GLY A 189 -11.15 -18.93 -0.92
CA GLY A 189 -11.74 -18.68 0.41
C GLY A 189 -10.95 -19.26 1.59
N SER A 190 -9.84 -19.96 1.34
CA SER A 190 -9.06 -20.60 2.39
C SER A 190 -8.41 -19.58 3.35
N PRO A 191 -8.45 -19.81 4.68
CA PRO A 191 -7.70 -19.01 5.66
C PRO A 191 -6.18 -19.00 5.39
N TYR A 192 -5.63 -20.09 4.88
CA TYR A 192 -4.21 -20.15 4.51
C TYR A 192 -3.87 -19.17 3.38
N ARG A 193 -4.75 -19.04 2.39
CA ARG A 193 -4.57 -18.06 1.33
C ARG A 193 -4.59 -16.63 1.87
N ALA A 194 -5.48 -16.32 2.81
CA ALA A 194 -5.54 -15.01 3.46
C ALA A 194 -4.23 -14.71 4.21
N ARG A 195 -3.73 -15.68 4.99
CA ARG A 195 -2.44 -15.61 5.68
C ARG A 195 -1.27 -15.41 4.69
N GLY A 196 -1.23 -16.19 3.61
CA GLY A 196 -0.22 -16.06 2.55
C GLY A 196 -0.25 -14.69 1.86
N LYS A 197 -1.44 -14.16 1.58
CA LYS A 197 -1.62 -12.82 1.00
C LYS A 197 -1.08 -11.73 1.93
N VAL A 198 -1.47 -11.72 3.19
CA VAL A 198 -1.05 -10.70 4.15
C VAL A 198 0.45 -10.80 4.41
N ALA A 199 0.98 -12.01 4.57
CA ALA A 199 2.42 -12.22 4.74
C ALA A 199 3.22 -11.72 3.53
N SER A 200 2.77 -12.01 2.30
CA SER A 200 3.42 -11.49 1.07
C SER A 200 3.46 -9.97 1.05
N LEU A 201 2.35 -9.31 1.36
CA LEU A 201 2.27 -7.85 1.31
C LEU A 201 3.06 -7.17 2.43
N ALA A 202 3.02 -7.74 3.64
CA ALA A 202 3.69 -7.17 4.82
C ALA A 202 5.19 -7.43 4.82
N CYS A 203 5.63 -8.66 4.50
CA CYS A 203 7.02 -9.10 4.72
C CYS A 203 7.96 -8.81 3.54
N GLN A 204 7.44 -8.60 2.33
CA GLN A 204 8.27 -8.44 1.13
C GLN A 204 9.37 -7.38 1.24
N TYR A 205 9.17 -6.36 2.06
CA TYR A 205 10.12 -5.27 2.31
C TYR A 205 10.60 -5.21 3.76
N GLY A 206 10.79 -6.38 4.38
CA GLY A 206 11.34 -6.50 5.72
C GLY A 206 10.36 -6.18 6.84
N GLY A 207 9.06 -6.13 6.55
CA GLY A 207 8.04 -5.99 7.58
C GLY A 207 8.07 -7.13 8.60
N ALA A 208 7.61 -6.83 9.79
CA ALA A 208 7.47 -7.75 10.91
C ALA A 208 6.03 -7.70 11.45
N GLU A 209 5.81 -8.10 12.69
CA GLU A 209 4.49 -8.21 13.33
C GLU A 209 3.63 -6.95 13.16
N GLY A 210 4.21 -5.76 13.41
CA GLY A 210 3.49 -4.49 13.24
C GLY A 210 3.00 -4.23 11.80
N ALA A 211 3.72 -4.72 10.78
CA ALA A 211 3.26 -4.62 9.40
C ALA A 211 2.11 -5.60 9.10
N LEU A 212 2.14 -6.81 9.68
CA LEU A 212 1.05 -7.77 9.59
C LEU A 212 -0.22 -7.22 10.23
N ILE A 213 -0.12 -6.65 11.44
CA ILE A 213 -1.25 -6.02 12.16
C ILE A 213 -1.85 -4.90 11.31
N SER A 214 -1.02 -4.01 10.77
CA SER A 214 -1.49 -2.88 9.95
C SER A 214 -2.19 -3.31 8.65
N MET A 215 -1.95 -4.55 8.20
CA MET A 215 -2.61 -5.17 7.05
C MET A 215 -3.78 -6.08 7.43
N GLY A 216 -4.22 -6.04 8.67
CA GLY A 216 -5.42 -6.75 9.13
C GLY A 216 -5.19 -8.23 9.42
N ALA A 217 -3.96 -8.65 9.78
CA ALA A 217 -3.67 -10.04 10.11
C ALA A 217 -4.50 -10.55 11.28
N LEU A 218 -4.81 -9.70 12.27
CA LEU A 218 -5.58 -10.06 13.46
C LEU A 218 -7.04 -10.49 13.16
N ASN A 219 -7.54 -10.28 11.94
CA ASN A 219 -8.85 -10.78 11.53
C ASN A 219 -8.88 -12.31 11.34
N PHE A 220 -7.71 -12.98 11.31
CA PHE A 220 -7.61 -14.43 11.03
C PHE A 220 -6.36 -15.11 11.61
N VAL A 221 -5.59 -14.40 12.44
CA VAL A 221 -4.37 -14.89 13.11
C VAL A 221 -4.34 -14.28 14.51
N GLU A 222 -4.04 -15.09 15.52
CA GLU A 222 -3.81 -14.59 16.87
C GLU A 222 -2.48 -13.84 16.98
N GLU A 223 -2.36 -12.93 17.93
CA GLU A 223 -1.18 -12.06 18.04
C GLU A 223 0.10 -12.87 18.28
N GLU A 224 0.01 -13.95 19.06
CA GLU A 224 1.12 -14.87 19.38
C GLU A 224 1.65 -15.62 18.15
N GLU A 225 0.82 -15.81 17.12
CA GLU A 225 1.19 -16.48 15.86
C GLU A 225 1.95 -15.56 14.89
N LEU A 226 1.87 -14.22 15.05
CA LEU A 226 2.42 -13.24 14.11
C LEU A 226 3.91 -13.43 13.88
N LYS A 227 4.69 -13.67 14.93
CA LYS A 227 6.14 -13.91 14.84
C LYS A 227 6.45 -15.16 14.02
N GLY A 228 5.69 -16.23 14.25
CA GLY A 228 5.80 -17.48 13.48
C GLY A 228 5.47 -17.27 12.01
N LEU A 229 4.46 -16.47 11.71
CA LEU A 229 4.04 -16.12 10.35
C LEU A 229 5.15 -15.36 9.60
N VAL A 230 5.78 -14.36 10.24
CA VAL A 230 6.93 -13.62 9.67
C VAL A 230 8.08 -14.59 9.37
N GLN A 231 8.41 -15.48 10.32
CA GLN A 231 9.50 -16.43 10.15
C GLN A 231 9.23 -17.43 9.03
N SER A 232 8.03 -17.97 8.95
CA SER A 232 7.60 -18.90 7.87
C SER A 232 7.73 -18.24 6.50
N TRP A 233 7.32 -16.96 6.37
CA TRP A 233 7.48 -16.23 5.12
C TRP A 233 8.96 -16.03 4.75
N ARG A 234 9.80 -15.63 5.70
CA ARG A 234 11.25 -15.44 5.48
C ARG A 234 11.95 -16.72 5.08
N THR A 235 11.57 -17.83 5.70
CA THR A 235 12.10 -19.18 5.35
C THR A 235 11.65 -19.60 3.94
N ALA A 236 10.44 -19.26 3.53
CA ALA A 236 9.94 -19.54 2.18
C ALA A 236 10.56 -18.64 1.09
N ASN A 237 11.18 -17.51 1.47
CA ASN A 237 11.73 -16.51 0.57
C ASN A 237 13.19 -16.15 0.89
N PRO A 238 14.12 -17.11 0.95
CA PRO A 238 15.48 -16.89 1.44
C PRO A 238 16.30 -15.95 0.54
N HIS A 239 16.10 -15.98 -0.78
CA HIS A 239 16.80 -15.09 -1.72
C HIS A 239 16.35 -13.64 -1.57
N ILE A 240 15.05 -13.39 -1.33
CA ILE A 240 14.55 -12.04 -1.06
C ILE A 240 15.14 -11.49 0.24
N VAL A 241 15.17 -12.31 1.29
CA VAL A 241 15.77 -11.92 2.57
C VAL A 241 17.27 -11.62 2.41
N ASN A 242 18.01 -12.47 1.71
CA ASN A 242 19.44 -12.26 1.42
C ASN A 242 19.65 -10.96 0.63
N TYR A 243 18.81 -10.70 -0.36
CA TYR A 243 18.89 -9.49 -1.18
C TYR A 243 18.76 -8.20 -0.35
N TRP A 244 17.94 -8.18 0.73
CA TRP A 244 17.89 -7.03 1.63
C TRP A 244 19.23 -6.78 2.31
N TYR A 245 19.89 -7.84 2.78
CA TYR A 245 21.19 -7.74 3.45
C TYR A 245 22.31 -7.36 2.49
N GLU A 246 22.32 -7.88 1.27
CA GLU A 246 23.29 -7.52 0.24
C GLU A 246 23.17 -6.03 -0.14
N ILE A 247 21.97 -5.53 -0.33
CA ILE A 247 21.72 -4.10 -0.59
C ILE A 247 22.12 -3.25 0.62
N ASP A 248 21.80 -3.68 1.83
CA ASP A 248 22.20 -2.97 3.06
C ASP A 248 23.71 -2.85 3.18
N GLY A 249 24.42 -3.95 2.96
CA GLY A 249 25.89 -3.99 2.96
C GLY A 249 26.49 -3.10 1.89
N ALA A 250 25.97 -3.16 0.67
CA ALA A 250 26.42 -2.33 -0.46
C ALA A 250 26.20 -0.82 -0.21
N VAL A 251 25.05 -0.47 0.36
CA VAL A 251 24.71 0.92 0.72
C VAL A 251 25.66 1.44 1.82
N LYS A 252 25.90 0.64 2.87
CA LYS A 252 26.84 0.99 3.96
C LYS A 252 28.27 1.16 3.41
N ALA A 253 28.75 0.22 2.60
CA ALA A 253 30.08 0.30 1.97
C ALA A 253 30.21 1.53 1.06
N ALA A 254 29.19 1.88 0.29
CA ALA A 254 29.20 3.08 -0.54
C ALA A 254 29.26 4.37 0.31
N VAL A 255 28.56 4.43 1.44
CA VAL A 255 28.53 5.63 2.28
C VAL A 255 29.79 5.74 3.16
N LYS A 256 30.26 4.64 3.76
CA LYS A 256 31.36 4.60 4.71
C LYS A 256 32.72 4.58 4.01
N GLU A 257 32.87 3.73 3.01
CA GLU A 257 34.12 3.37 2.37
C GLU A 257 34.28 3.96 0.96
N ARG A 258 33.25 4.60 0.42
CA ARG A 258 33.18 5.08 -0.99
C ARG A 258 33.34 3.95 -2.02
N LYS A 259 33.04 2.73 -1.60
CA LYS A 259 33.15 1.52 -2.44
C LYS A 259 31.94 1.41 -3.38
N MET A 260 32.20 1.14 -4.63
CA MET A 260 31.17 0.74 -5.60
C MET A 260 30.95 -0.77 -5.46
N THR A 261 29.70 -1.18 -5.36
CA THR A 261 29.32 -2.59 -5.24
C THR A 261 28.20 -2.93 -6.21
N LYS A 262 28.34 -4.03 -6.94
CA LYS A 262 27.29 -4.58 -7.79
C LYS A 262 26.56 -5.68 -7.01
N VAL A 263 25.23 -5.57 -6.91
CA VAL A 263 24.33 -6.56 -6.31
C VAL A 263 23.35 -7.02 -7.37
N GLY A 264 23.54 -8.20 -7.89
CA GLY A 264 22.77 -8.70 -9.03
C GLY A 264 22.83 -7.74 -10.22
N MET A 265 21.69 -7.17 -10.59
CA MET A 265 21.53 -6.22 -11.70
C MET A 265 21.63 -4.75 -11.29
N VAL A 266 21.86 -4.47 -10.01
CA VAL A 266 21.88 -3.12 -9.44
C VAL A 266 23.31 -2.76 -9.07
N THR A 267 23.69 -1.49 -9.26
CA THR A 267 25.01 -1.01 -8.84
C THR A 267 24.83 0.12 -7.83
N VAL A 268 25.43 -0.02 -6.66
CA VAL A 268 25.39 0.93 -5.56
C VAL A 268 26.75 1.66 -5.45
N TYR A 269 26.76 2.98 -5.43
CA TYR A 269 27.97 3.78 -5.37
C TYR A 269 27.73 5.17 -4.77
N TYR A 270 28.83 5.84 -4.39
CA TYR A 270 28.78 7.23 -3.92
C TYR A 270 29.41 8.15 -4.95
N GLN A 271 28.71 9.21 -5.31
CA GLN A 271 29.22 10.22 -6.25
C GLN A 271 28.62 11.59 -5.96
N SER A 272 29.44 12.63 -6.00
CA SER A 272 29.01 14.04 -5.89
C SER A 272 28.12 14.33 -4.68
N GLY A 273 28.48 13.81 -3.51
CA GLY A 273 27.73 14.05 -2.28
C GLY A 273 26.45 13.22 -2.12
N MET A 274 26.22 12.25 -3.00
CA MET A 274 25.02 11.43 -3.02
C MET A 274 25.35 9.93 -3.01
N LEU A 275 24.55 9.16 -2.30
CA LEU A 275 24.43 7.74 -2.53
C LEU A 275 23.58 7.53 -3.80
N LYS A 276 24.08 6.75 -4.72
CA LYS A 276 23.46 6.45 -6.00
C LYS A 276 23.23 4.96 -6.16
N ILE A 277 22.09 4.60 -6.70
CA ILE A 277 21.71 3.22 -7.03
C ILE A 277 21.28 3.17 -8.49
N ALA A 278 22.12 2.59 -9.35
CA ALA A 278 21.80 2.40 -10.76
C ALA A 278 20.93 1.17 -10.94
N LEU A 279 19.78 1.33 -11.58
CA LEU A 279 18.78 0.32 -11.87
C LEU A 279 19.10 -0.42 -13.18
N PRO A 280 18.47 -1.59 -13.45
CA PRO A 280 18.64 -2.32 -14.71
C PRO A 280 18.32 -1.48 -15.96
N SER A 281 17.40 -0.54 -15.87
CA SER A 281 17.03 0.42 -16.94
C SER A 281 18.11 1.46 -17.25
N GLY A 282 19.17 1.55 -16.44
CA GLY A 282 20.16 2.64 -16.49
C GLY A 282 19.75 3.90 -15.71
N ARG A 283 18.51 3.99 -15.24
CA ARG A 283 18.07 5.08 -14.37
C ARG A 283 18.74 4.98 -13.01
N VAL A 284 18.97 6.12 -12.36
CA VAL A 284 19.69 6.19 -11.09
C VAL A 284 18.81 6.81 -10.00
N LEU A 285 18.64 6.10 -8.89
CA LEU A 285 18.09 6.66 -7.66
C LEU A 285 19.19 7.42 -6.93
N SER A 286 18.87 8.60 -6.40
CA SER A 286 19.82 9.47 -5.73
C SER A 286 19.33 9.84 -4.34
N TYR A 287 20.19 9.71 -3.33
CA TYR A 287 19.94 10.02 -1.94
C TYR A 287 20.94 11.07 -1.47
N VAL A 288 20.43 12.24 -1.10
CA VAL A 288 21.23 13.43 -0.86
C VAL A 288 21.91 13.38 0.52
N ARG A 289 23.19 13.75 0.60
CA ARG A 289 23.98 13.85 1.83
C ARG A 289 23.81 12.63 2.74
N PRO A 290 24.08 11.41 2.23
CA PRO A 290 23.97 10.19 3.02
C PRO A 290 25.00 10.21 4.15
N ARG A 291 24.63 9.66 5.32
CA ARG A 291 25.50 9.51 6.49
C ARG A 291 25.24 8.18 7.18
N MET A 292 26.27 7.62 7.76
CA MET A 292 26.12 6.55 8.74
C MET A 292 25.43 7.10 9.98
N THR A 293 24.54 6.31 10.57
CA THR A 293 23.80 6.61 11.79
C THR A 293 23.57 5.32 12.57
N VAL A 294 23.08 5.42 13.78
CA VAL A 294 22.65 4.31 14.59
C VAL A 294 21.12 4.37 14.68
N ASN A 295 20.45 3.28 14.35
CA ASN A 295 19.00 3.19 14.44
C ASN A 295 18.50 3.03 15.88
N ARG A 296 17.20 3.11 16.09
CA ARG A 296 16.56 2.96 17.41
C ARG A 296 16.83 1.61 18.11
N PHE A 297 17.35 0.63 17.38
CA PHE A 297 17.71 -0.70 17.90
C PHE A 297 19.20 -0.86 18.18
N GLY A 298 20.00 0.22 18.09
CA GLY A 298 21.44 0.20 18.33
C GLY A 298 22.28 -0.31 17.16
N SER A 299 21.70 -0.58 16.00
CA SER A 299 22.42 -1.09 14.83
C SER A 299 22.85 0.02 13.87
N GLU A 300 23.99 -0.17 13.17
CA GLU A 300 24.39 0.74 12.09
C GLU A 300 23.31 0.82 10.99
N SER A 301 23.02 2.03 10.59
CA SER A 301 22.02 2.37 9.59
C SER A 301 22.51 3.51 8.71
N VAL A 302 21.78 3.83 7.64
CA VAL A 302 22.08 4.95 6.76
C VAL A 302 20.94 5.96 6.80
N SER A 303 21.28 7.24 6.97
CA SER A 303 20.31 8.33 6.82
C SER A 303 20.69 9.23 5.66
N TYR A 304 19.70 9.88 5.05
CA TYR A 304 19.88 10.84 3.96
C TYR A 304 18.89 11.99 4.08
N GLU A 305 19.10 13.06 3.33
CA GLU A 305 18.19 14.20 3.30
C GLU A 305 17.18 14.06 2.15
N GLY A 306 15.92 14.39 2.44
CA GLY A 306 14.84 14.32 1.47
C GLY A 306 13.52 14.84 2.01
N ILE A 307 12.48 14.78 1.19
CA ILE A 307 11.12 15.16 1.59
C ILE A 307 10.53 14.04 2.46
N GLY A 308 10.25 14.37 3.71
CA GLY A 308 9.60 13.48 4.68
C GLY A 308 8.09 13.34 4.46
N THR A 309 7.43 12.56 5.33
CA THR A 309 5.98 12.34 5.33
C THR A 309 5.18 13.64 5.58
N ASN A 310 5.76 14.56 6.33
CA ASN A 310 5.23 15.91 6.58
C ASN A 310 5.45 16.90 5.42
N ARG A 311 5.93 16.42 4.27
CA ARG A 311 6.28 17.21 3.07
C ARG A 311 7.36 18.27 3.28
N LYS A 312 8.12 18.21 4.38
CA LYS A 312 9.26 19.08 4.65
C LYS A 312 10.56 18.37 4.32
N TRP A 313 11.58 19.14 3.94
CA TRP A 313 12.94 18.63 3.77
C TRP A 313 13.52 18.27 5.13
N THR A 314 13.89 17.01 5.31
CA THR A 314 14.35 16.48 6.59
C THR A 314 15.32 15.34 6.39
N ARG A 315 16.00 14.93 7.47
CA ARG A 315 16.80 13.71 7.48
C ARG A 315 15.90 12.49 7.70
N ILE A 316 16.13 11.49 6.88
CA ILE A 316 15.34 10.26 6.82
C ILE A 316 16.29 9.10 7.05
N GLU A 317 15.97 8.27 8.03
CA GLU A 317 16.65 7.03 8.28
C GLU A 317 16.13 5.93 7.34
N SER A 318 17.01 5.04 6.89
CA SER A 318 16.66 3.96 5.97
C SER A 318 17.56 2.73 6.21
N TYR A 319 17.11 1.59 5.71
CA TYR A 319 17.75 0.29 5.88
C TYR A 319 17.59 -0.54 4.60
N GLY A 320 18.30 -1.67 4.50
CA GLY A 320 18.40 -2.48 3.29
C GLY A 320 17.07 -2.79 2.63
N ALA A 321 16.11 -3.33 3.37
CA ALA A 321 14.79 -3.67 2.81
C ALA A 321 14.01 -2.43 2.30
N LYS A 322 14.22 -1.24 2.92
CA LYS A 322 13.61 0.01 2.43
C LYS A 322 14.28 0.53 1.16
N PHE A 323 15.58 0.32 1.01
CA PHE A 323 16.25 0.58 -0.27
C PHE A 323 15.78 -0.42 -1.34
N CYS A 324 15.58 -1.69 -1.00
CA CYS A 324 15.00 -2.69 -1.92
C CYS A 324 13.59 -2.29 -2.38
N GLU A 325 12.73 -1.81 -1.47
CA GLU A 325 11.41 -1.27 -1.85
C GLU A 325 11.53 -0.18 -2.91
N ASN A 326 12.43 0.79 -2.70
CA ASN A 326 12.63 1.87 -3.67
C ASN A 326 13.16 1.34 -5.02
N ILE A 327 14.10 0.37 -5.00
CA ILE A 327 14.65 -0.27 -6.20
C ILE A 327 13.54 -1.00 -6.97
N VAL A 328 12.76 -1.83 -6.29
CA VAL A 328 11.68 -2.61 -6.88
C VAL A 328 10.60 -1.71 -7.48
N GLN A 329 10.11 -0.73 -6.71
CA GLN A 329 9.09 0.20 -7.19
C GLN A 329 9.58 1.04 -8.37
N ALA A 330 10.84 1.45 -8.34
CA ALA A 330 11.43 2.20 -9.43
C ALA A 330 11.62 1.34 -10.70
N THR A 331 12.08 0.11 -10.53
CA THR A 331 12.23 -0.85 -11.65
C THR A 331 10.86 -1.23 -12.22
N ALA A 332 9.87 -1.49 -11.37
CA ALA A 332 8.49 -1.77 -11.80
C ALA A 332 7.85 -0.61 -12.59
N ARG A 333 8.25 0.63 -12.28
CA ARG A 333 7.83 1.80 -13.06
C ARG A 333 8.55 1.87 -14.42
N ASP A 334 9.76 1.35 -14.52
CA ASP A 334 10.56 1.39 -15.75
C ASP A 334 10.17 0.29 -16.75
N VAL A 335 9.47 -0.77 -16.30
CA VAL A 335 8.83 -1.78 -17.14
C VAL A 335 7.59 -1.21 -17.83
#